data_1a5510dc364cd0a4c9df3d70584afa90
#
_entry.id   1a5510dc364cd0a4c9df3d70584afa90
#
_cell.length_a   1.000
_cell.length_b   1.000
_cell.length_c   1.000
_cell.angle_alpha   90.00
_cell.angle_beta   90.00
_cell.angle_gamma   90.00
#
_symmetry.space_group_name_H-M   'P 1'
#
loop_
_entity.id
_entity.type
_entity.pdbx_description
1 polymer ?
#
loop_
_entity_poly.entity_id
_entity_poly.type
_entity_poly.pdbx_seq_one_letter_code
_entity_poly.pdbx_strand_id
1 'polypeptide(L)'
;MGTLWQTLRYTFRVLAKNPGFTTVAILSLALGIGANTAIFTLINALLLRDLPFRQPEQLVQLSAVRPDGRVPFSYPMFREVERNQRVFTGLIGWGGGGMFNVEVNGVFSRNHLMSVTGNCFSELGVTPLLGRSLVPEDSNSDSSTSSQVAVIG
;
A
#
# COMPACT_ATOMS: atom_id res chain seq x y z
N MET A 1 42.19 -3.87 -32.86
CA MET A 1 40.88 -4.48 -32.56
C MET A 1 40.87 -6.02 -32.68
N GLY A 2 41.91 -6.67 -33.15
CA GLY A 2 41.99 -8.16 -33.31
C GLY A 2 42.19 -8.95 -32.06
N THR A 3 42.81 -8.40 -31.03
CA THR A 3 43.17 -9.12 -29.79
C THR A 3 41.97 -9.51 -28.91
N LEU A 4 41.00 -8.63 -28.77
CA LEU A 4 39.78 -8.93 -27.97
C LEU A 4 38.95 -10.09 -28.56
N TRP A 5 38.80 -10.10 -29.90
CA TRP A 5 38.08 -11.14 -30.59
C TRP A 5 38.79 -12.50 -30.51
N GLN A 6 40.10 -12.50 -30.60
CA GLN A 6 40.91 -13.72 -30.46
C GLN A 6 40.86 -14.25 -29.02
N THR A 7 40.92 -13.38 -28.03
CA THR A 7 40.80 -13.75 -26.60
C THR A 7 39.44 -14.36 -26.30
N LEU A 8 38.33 -13.75 -26.79
CA LEU A 8 36.99 -14.29 -26.63
C LEU A 8 36.87 -15.68 -27.24
N ARG A 9 37.35 -15.88 -28.48
CA ARG A 9 37.29 -17.17 -29.16
C ARG A 9 38.10 -18.25 -28.42
N TYR A 10 39.26 -17.87 -27.88
CA TYR A 10 40.10 -18.77 -27.09
C TYR A 10 39.36 -19.18 -25.77
N THR A 11 38.80 -18.20 -25.07
CA THR A 11 38.04 -18.46 -23.82
C THR A 11 36.87 -19.39 -24.07
N PHE A 12 36.07 -19.18 -25.10
CA PHE A 12 34.98 -20.07 -25.47
C PHE A 12 35.44 -21.51 -25.74
N ARG A 13 36.59 -21.68 -26.39
CA ARG A 13 37.15 -23.01 -26.69
C ARG A 13 37.63 -23.72 -25.42
N VAL A 14 38.20 -22.98 -24.45
CA VAL A 14 38.63 -23.53 -23.16
C VAL A 14 37.43 -23.94 -22.30
N LEU A 15 36.40 -23.10 -22.26
CA LEU A 15 35.15 -23.44 -21.56
C LEU A 15 34.48 -24.69 -22.17
N ALA A 16 34.42 -24.81 -23.48
CA ALA A 16 33.84 -25.96 -24.17
C ALA A 16 34.63 -27.26 -23.91
N LYS A 17 35.92 -27.17 -23.64
CA LYS A 17 36.75 -28.36 -23.30
C LYS A 17 36.56 -28.89 -21.88
N ASN A 18 36.01 -28.07 -20.99
CA ASN A 18 35.77 -28.42 -19.58
C ASN A 18 34.27 -28.22 -19.22
N PRO A 19 33.39 -29.07 -19.74
CA PRO A 19 31.93 -28.84 -19.62
C PRO A 19 31.46 -28.89 -18.15
N GLY A 20 32.03 -29.76 -17.32
CA GLY A 20 31.66 -29.85 -15.90
C GLY A 20 31.97 -28.58 -15.12
N PHE A 21 33.16 -28.02 -15.26
CA PHE A 21 33.51 -26.74 -14.63
C PHE A 21 32.63 -25.57 -15.14
N THR A 22 32.42 -25.53 -16.43
CA THR A 22 31.61 -24.50 -17.08
C THR A 22 30.17 -24.53 -16.61
N THR A 23 29.58 -25.72 -16.49
CA THR A 23 28.21 -25.89 -15.98
C THR A 23 28.11 -25.41 -14.53
N VAL A 24 29.01 -25.79 -13.66
CA VAL A 24 29.02 -25.34 -12.25
C VAL A 24 29.16 -23.82 -12.18
N ALA A 25 30.07 -23.24 -12.94
CA ALA A 25 30.29 -21.78 -12.97
C ALA A 25 29.02 -21.02 -13.44
N ILE A 26 28.38 -21.50 -14.52
CA ILE A 26 27.14 -20.90 -15.04
C ILE A 26 26.01 -21.03 -14.04
N LEU A 27 25.84 -22.18 -13.43
CA LEU A 27 24.78 -22.39 -12.42
C LEU A 27 25.00 -21.51 -11.19
N SER A 28 26.24 -21.37 -10.70
CA SER A 28 26.54 -20.49 -9.59
C SER A 28 26.25 -19.02 -9.89
N LEU A 29 26.65 -18.56 -11.09
CA LEU A 29 26.34 -17.19 -11.55
C LEU A 29 24.84 -16.98 -11.73
N ALA A 30 24.15 -17.94 -12.36
CA ALA A 30 22.71 -17.87 -12.58
C ALA A 30 21.94 -17.80 -11.25
N LEU A 31 22.36 -18.62 -10.26
CA LEU A 31 21.77 -18.59 -8.92
C LEU A 31 21.99 -17.25 -8.22
N GLY A 32 23.22 -16.74 -8.26
CA GLY A 32 23.56 -15.46 -7.64
C GLY A 32 22.81 -14.28 -8.23
N ILE A 33 22.75 -14.19 -9.56
CA ILE A 33 22.02 -13.14 -10.26
C ILE A 33 20.51 -13.31 -10.08
N GLY A 34 20.03 -14.56 -10.20
CA GLY A 34 18.61 -14.89 -10.07
C GLY A 34 18.07 -14.56 -8.67
N ALA A 35 18.80 -14.92 -7.62
CA ALA A 35 18.40 -14.59 -6.24
C ALA A 35 18.33 -13.08 -6.01
N ASN A 36 19.33 -12.33 -6.42
CA ASN A 36 19.32 -10.86 -6.32
C ASN A 36 18.16 -10.23 -7.09
N THR A 37 17.92 -10.69 -8.29
CA THR A 37 16.82 -10.18 -9.13
C THR A 37 15.46 -10.48 -8.49
N ALA A 38 15.28 -11.70 -7.97
CA ALA A 38 14.04 -12.10 -7.30
C ALA A 38 13.76 -11.24 -6.06
N ILE A 39 14.77 -11.02 -5.20
CA ILE A 39 14.65 -10.17 -4.02
C ILE A 39 14.32 -8.73 -4.43
N PHE A 40 15.02 -8.18 -5.41
CA PHE A 40 14.76 -6.81 -5.88
C PHE A 40 13.35 -6.67 -6.46
N THR A 41 12.90 -7.66 -7.25
CA THR A 41 11.54 -7.67 -7.80
C THR A 41 10.49 -7.73 -6.70
N LEU A 42 10.71 -8.54 -5.67
CA LEU A 42 9.81 -8.64 -4.52
C LEU A 42 9.74 -7.31 -3.74
N ILE A 43 10.89 -6.72 -3.45
CA ILE A 43 10.97 -5.42 -2.79
C ILE A 43 10.25 -4.35 -3.62
N ASN A 44 10.52 -4.31 -4.93
CA ASN A 44 9.87 -3.35 -5.82
C ASN A 44 8.34 -3.54 -5.87
N ALA A 45 7.88 -4.80 -5.92
CA ALA A 45 6.45 -5.10 -5.98
C ALA A 45 5.72 -4.77 -4.67
N LEU A 46 6.36 -4.92 -3.53
CA LEU A 46 5.74 -4.74 -2.21
C LEU A 46 5.94 -3.35 -1.61
N LEU A 47 7.09 -2.71 -1.85
CA LEU A 47 7.46 -1.45 -1.19
C LEU A 47 7.50 -0.25 -2.12
N LEU A 48 7.84 -0.45 -3.40
CA LEU A 48 8.02 0.64 -4.36
C LEU A 48 6.86 0.77 -5.35
N ARG A 49 5.90 -0.15 -5.31
CA ARG A 49 4.72 -0.02 -6.15
C ARG A 49 3.83 1.07 -5.58
N ASP A 50 3.56 2.05 -6.40
CA ASP A 50 2.65 3.13 -6.05
C ASP A 50 1.29 2.58 -5.62
N LEU A 51 0.80 3.08 -4.50
CA LEU A 51 -0.55 2.81 -4.05
C LEU A 51 -1.55 3.26 -5.14
N PRO A 52 -2.64 2.53 -5.38
CA PRO A 52 -3.61 2.85 -6.42
C PRO A 52 -4.49 4.07 -6.04
N PHE A 53 -3.87 5.07 -5.41
CA PHE A 53 -4.50 6.32 -5.01
C PHE A 53 -4.09 7.45 -5.94
N ARG A 54 -4.96 8.45 -6.02
CA ARG A 54 -4.65 9.67 -6.75
C ARG A 54 -3.54 10.43 -6.00
N GLN A 55 -2.37 10.60 -6.62
CA GLN A 55 -1.21 11.34 -6.09
C GLN A 55 -0.72 10.86 -4.71
N PRO A 56 -0.29 9.60 -4.57
CA PRO A 56 0.13 9.04 -3.29
C PRO A 56 1.30 9.82 -2.65
N GLU A 57 2.14 10.47 -3.45
CA GLU A 57 3.26 11.30 -3.01
C GLU A 57 2.84 12.59 -2.28
N GLN A 58 1.60 13.02 -2.41
CA GLN A 58 1.05 14.19 -1.74
C GLN A 58 0.33 13.85 -0.43
N LEU A 59 0.15 12.54 -0.16
CA LEU A 59 -0.49 12.11 1.08
C LEU A 59 0.46 12.27 2.27
N VAL A 60 0.01 12.98 3.29
CA VAL A 60 0.76 13.15 4.54
C VAL A 60 -0.09 12.73 5.72
N GLN A 61 0.53 12.03 6.67
CA GLN A 61 -0.14 11.66 7.91
C GLN A 61 0.08 12.72 8.97
N LEU A 62 -1.01 13.26 9.50
CA LEU A 62 -0.99 14.18 10.61
C LEU A 62 -1.14 13.43 11.94
N SER A 63 -0.36 13.82 12.94
CA SER A 63 -0.49 13.34 14.32
C SER A 63 -0.20 14.47 15.28
N ALA A 64 -0.89 14.48 16.42
CA ALA A 64 -0.57 15.42 17.49
C ALA A 64 0.71 14.98 18.21
N VAL A 65 1.61 15.94 18.48
CA VAL A 65 2.82 15.70 19.25
C VAL A 65 2.61 16.15 20.67
N ARG A 66 2.84 15.25 21.63
CA ARG A 66 2.85 15.54 23.06
C ARG A 66 4.22 15.19 23.64
N PRO A 67 4.54 15.65 24.86
CA PRO A 67 5.81 15.33 25.51
C PRO A 67 6.07 13.82 25.67
N ASP A 68 5.00 13.03 25.79
CA ASP A 68 5.00 11.59 25.93
C ASP A 68 4.94 10.82 24.60
N GLY A 69 4.89 11.54 23.46
CA GLY A 69 4.93 10.92 22.13
C GLY A 69 3.89 11.45 21.14
N ARG A 70 3.72 10.70 20.05
CA ARG A 70 2.71 10.99 19.05
C ARG A 70 1.38 10.35 19.44
N VAL A 71 0.31 11.12 19.37
CA VAL A 71 -1.05 10.64 19.64
C VAL A 71 -1.95 10.89 18.45
N PRO A 72 -2.90 10.00 18.17
CA PRO A 72 -3.90 10.24 17.14
C PRO A 72 -4.83 11.38 17.55
N PHE A 73 -5.42 12.03 16.56
CA PHE A 73 -6.47 13.02 16.79
C PHE A 73 -7.75 12.32 17.29
N SER A 74 -8.42 12.93 18.26
CA SER A 74 -9.81 12.59 18.54
C SER A 74 -10.72 13.13 17.42
N TYR A 75 -11.89 12.54 17.20
CA TYR A 75 -12.80 13.00 16.15
C TYR A 75 -13.19 14.49 16.28
N PRO A 76 -13.51 15.03 17.48
CA PRO A 76 -13.75 16.47 17.63
C PRO A 76 -12.55 17.33 17.23
N MET A 77 -11.32 16.92 17.61
CA MET A 77 -10.11 17.63 17.23
C MET A 77 -9.85 17.57 15.71
N PHE A 78 -10.11 16.43 15.07
CA PHE A 78 -10.06 16.30 13.62
C PHE A 78 -11.02 17.29 12.94
N ARG A 79 -12.27 17.37 13.41
CA ARG A 79 -13.28 18.31 12.87
C ARG A 79 -12.87 19.76 13.04
N GLU A 80 -12.21 20.11 14.14
CA GLU A 80 -11.70 21.47 14.37
C GLU A 80 -10.55 21.81 13.41
N VAL A 81 -9.61 20.88 13.22
CA VAL A 81 -8.52 21.03 12.24
C VAL A 81 -9.10 21.15 10.82
N GLU A 82 -10.04 20.30 10.45
CA GLU A 82 -10.69 20.33 9.14
C GLU A 82 -11.34 21.69 8.83
N ARG A 83 -12.02 22.28 9.82
CA ARG A 83 -12.69 23.58 9.65
C ARG A 83 -11.74 24.76 9.53
N ASN A 84 -10.61 24.72 10.24
CA ASN A 84 -9.71 25.85 10.35
C ASN A 84 -8.46 25.77 9.46
N GLN A 85 -8.15 24.60 8.89
CA GLN A 85 -7.00 24.46 8.01
C GLN A 85 -7.23 25.17 6.65
N ARG A 86 -6.13 25.63 6.03
CA ARG A 86 -6.12 26.26 4.70
C ARG A 86 -4.97 25.78 3.82
N VAL A 87 -4.30 24.71 4.24
CA VAL A 87 -3.08 24.23 3.60
C VAL A 87 -3.34 22.99 2.75
N PHE A 88 -4.25 22.14 3.20
CA PHE A 88 -4.54 20.86 2.55
C PHE A 88 -5.77 20.99 1.63
N THR A 89 -5.73 20.32 0.50
CA THR A 89 -6.87 20.21 -0.44
C THR A 89 -8.04 19.45 0.17
N GLY A 90 -7.74 18.42 0.98
CA GLY A 90 -8.72 17.63 1.70
C GLY A 90 -8.08 16.99 2.93
N LEU A 91 -8.91 16.62 3.89
CA LEU A 91 -8.51 15.86 5.07
C LEU A 91 -9.38 14.62 5.18
N ILE A 92 -8.75 13.48 5.39
CA ILE A 92 -9.41 12.22 5.68
C ILE A 92 -9.05 11.76 7.09
N GLY A 93 -10.04 11.29 7.82
CA GLY A 93 -9.86 10.67 9.13
C GLY A 93 -10.05 9.17 9.05
N TRP A 94 -9.23 8.44 9.77
CA TRP A 94 -9.37 6.99 9.92
C TRP A 94 -9.01 6.58 11.35
N GLY A 95 -9.65 5.54 11.85
CA GLY A 95 -9.37 5.07 13.21
C GLY A 95 -10.37 4.04 13.70
N GLY A 96 -10.26 3.70 14.97
CA GLY A 96 -11.21 2.80 15.63
C GLY A 96 -11.27 1.38 15.08
N GLY A 97 -10.18 0.91 14.44
CA GLY A 97 -10.12 -0.44 13.88
C GLY A 97 -10.21 -1.52 14.94
N GLY A 98 -10.90 -2.61 14.61
CA GLY A 98 -11.05 -3.76 15.51
C GLY A 98 -11.87 -4.89 14.88
N MET A 99 -11.98 -5.98 15.64
CA MET A 99 -12.79 -7.13 15.26
C MET A 99 -14.21 -6.94 15.75
N PHE A 100 -15.16 -6.91 14.83
CA PHE A 100 -16.59 -6.75 15.11
C PHE A 100 -17.38 -7.93 14.56
N ASN A 101 -18.49 -8.26 15.23
CA ASN A 101 -19.44 -9.21 14.69
C ASN A 101 -20.38 -8.46 13.75
N VAL A 102 -20.38 -8.87 12.49
CA VAL A 102 -21.23 -8.31 11.44
C VAL A 102 -22.26 -9.35 11.05
N GLU A 103 -23.52 -8.97 11.01
CA GLU A 103 -24.61 -9.80 10.54
C GLU A 103 -25.03 -9.35 9.15
N VAL A 104 -25.00 -10.27 8.19
CA VAL A 104 -25.49 -10.04 6.84
C VAL A 104 -26.46 -11.18 6.48
N ASN A 105 -27.71 -10.86 6.22
CA ASN A 105 -28.74 -11.85 5.86
C ASN A 105 -28.89 -12.99 6.89
N GLY A 106 -28.78 -12.69 8.20
CA GLY A 106 -28.86 -13.66 9.27
C GLY A 106 -27.60 -14.49 9.50
N VAL A 107 -26.54 -14.23 8.76
CA VAL A 107 -25.23 -14.89 8.94
C VAL A 107 -24.29 -13.96 9.70
N PHE A 108 -23.84 -14.43 10.86
CA PHE A 108 -22.85 -13.71 11.66
C PHE A 108 -21.44 -14.05 11.18
N SER A 109 -20.65 -13.02 10.92
CA SER A 109 -19.23 -13.15 10.60
C SER A 109 -18.42 -12.16 11.43
N ARG A 110 -17.21 -12.57 11.82
CA ARG A 110 -16.29 -11.72 12.56
C ARG A 110 -15.31 -11.07 11.58
N ASN A 111 -15.45 -9.76 11.42
CA ASN A 111 -14.68 -9.00 10.44
C ASN A 111 -13.88 -7.88 11.11
N HIS A 112 -12.76 -7.54 10.51
CA HIS A 112 -11.97 -6.38 10.92
C HIS A 112 -12.60 -5.14 10.27
N LEU A 113 -13.11 -4.22 11.09
CA LEU A 113 -13.70 -2.97 10.63
C LEU A 113 -12.78 -1.82 11.00
N MET A 114 -12.80 -0.78 10.18
CA MET A 114 -12.12 0.48 10.39
C MET A 114 -13.11 1.62 10.11
N SER A 115 -13.16 2.58 11.00
CA SER A 115 -13.95 3.80 10.80
C SER A 115 -13.17 4.77 9.91
N VAL A 116 -13.84 5.34 8.91
CA VAL A 116 -13.28 6.36 8.03
C VAL A 116 -14.27 7.51 7.86
N THR A 117 -13.77 8.69 7.54
CA THR A 117 -14.64 9.82 7.16
C THR A 117 -15.30 9.56 5.82
N GLY A 118 -16.52 10.10 5.62
CA GLY A 118 -17.31 9.86 4.42
C GLY A 118 -16.68 10.35 3.12
N ASN A 119 -15.78 11.32 3.19
CA ASN A 119 -15.02 11.82 2.03
C ASN A 119 -13.78 10.97 1.67
N CYS A 120 -13.48 9.92 2.45
CA CYS A 120 -12.24 9.15 2.32
C CYS A 120 -12.03 8.61 0.89
N PHE A 121 -13.03 7.96 0.30
CA PHE A 121 -12.91 7.36 -1.03
C PHE A 121 -12.83 8.41 -2.14
N SER A 122 -13.56 9.51 -2.02
CA SER A 122 -13.53 10.60 -3.00
C SER A 122 -12.19 11.33 -3.01
N GLU A 123 -11.61 11.59 -1.83
CA GLU A 123 -10.28 12.23 -1.72
C GLU A 123 -9.16 11.31 -2.23
N LEU A 124 -9.24 10.02 -1.95
CA LEU A 124 -8.29 9.04 -2.46
C LEU A 124 -8.49 8.71 -3.95
N GLY A 125 -9.60 9.15 -4.56
CA GLY A 125 -9.94 8.87 -5.95
C GLY A 125 -10.29 7.39 -6.20
N VAL A 126 -10.77 6.69 -5.18
CA VAL A 126 -11.17 5.28 -5.26
C VAL A 126 -12.64 5.17 -5.60
N THR A 127 -12.96 4.39 -6.62
CA THR A 127 -14.33 4.13 -7.05
C THR A 127 -14.74 2.71 -6.66
N PRO A 128 -15.91 2.50 -6.04
CA PRO A 128 -16.37 1.16 -5.71
C PRO A 128 -16.70 0.37 -6.98
N LEU A 129 -16.49 -0.94 -6.94
CA LEU A 129 -16.88 -1.85 -8.03
C LEU A 129 -18.39 -2.09 -8.07
N LEU A 130 -19.03 -2.08 -6.92
CA LEU A 130 -20.47 -2.28 -6.75
C LEU A 130 -20.98 -1.33 -5.66
N GLY A 131 -22.23 -0.87 -5.78
CA GLY A 131 -22.85 0.01 -4.81
C GLY A 131 -22.40 1.47 -4.94
N ARG A 132 -22.34 2.18 -3.81
CA ARG A 132 -21.92 3.57 -3.75
C ARG A 132 -20.74 3.78 -2.80
N SER A 133 -19.96 4.81 -3.04
CA SER A 133 -18.97 5.29 -2.07
C SER A 133 -19.65 5.91 -0.85
N LEU A 134 -18.89 5.99 0.23
CA LEU A 134 -19.26 6.83 1.37
C LEU A 134 -19.30 8.30 0.93
N VAL A 135 -20.21 9.05 1.51
CA VAL A 135 -20.35 10.50 1.32
C VAL A 135 -20.21 11.23 2.67
N PRO A 136 -19.85 12.52 2.68
CA PRO A 136 -19.64 13.27 3.92
C PRO A 136 -20.84 13.20 4.91
N GLU A 137 -22.03 13.05 4.39
CA GLU A 137 -23.28 12.94 5.17
C GLU A 137 -23.33 11.64 5.99
N ASP A 138 -22.68 10.58 5.54
CA ASP A 138 -22.59 9.31 6.26
C ASP A 138 -21.73 9.44 7.54
N SER A 139 -20.94 10.52 7.68
CA SER A 139 -20.13 10.81 8.87
C SER A 139 -20.88 11.59 9.96
N ASN A 140 -22.09 12.05 9.69
CA ASN A 140 -22.87 12.82 10.66
C ASN A 140 -23.52 11.91 11.70
N SER A 141 -22.92 11.85 12.89
CA SER A 141 -23.41 11.06 14.03
C SER A 141 -24.59 11.68 14.77
N ASP A 142 -25.08 12.85 14.34
CA ASP A 142 -26.14 13.58 15.05
C ASP A 142 -27.56 13.09 14.75
N SER A 143 -27.73 12.15 13.84
CA SER A 143 -29.03 11.55 13.58
C SER A 143 -29.20 10.27 14.37
N SER A 144 -30.18 10.25 15.24
CA SER A 144 -30.71 9.05 15.93
C SER A 144 -31.18 7.94 14.94
N THR A 145 -31.00 8.15 13.66
CA THR A 145 -31.33 7.26 12.56
C THR A 145 -30.13 7.17 11.59
N SER A 146 -28.90 7.15 12.12
CA SER A 146 -27.73 6.92 11.29
C SER A 146 -27.79 5.51 10.73
N SER A 147 -28.11 5.39 9.45
CA SER A 147 -27.90 4.13 8.72
C SER A 147 -26.39 3.88 8.72
N GLN A 148 -25.97 2.84 9.42
CA GLN A 148 -24.57 2.42 9.38
C GLN A 148 -24.26 1.93 7.97
N VAL A 149 -23.39 2.63 7.27
CA VAL A 149 -22.95 2.30 5.92
C VAL A 149 -21.56 1.72 6.00
N ALA A 150 -21.34 0.58 5.37
CA ALA A 150 -20.04 -0.07 5.31
C ALA A 150 -19.67 -0.33 3.84
N VAL A 151 -18.37 -0.22 3.55
CA VAL A 151 -17.77 -0.67 2.30
C VAL A 151 -16.99 -1.93 2.59
N ILE A 152 -17.21 -2.95 1.78
CA ILE A 152 -16.56 -4.26 1.90
C ILE A 152 -15.53 -4.36 0.77
N GLY A 153 -14.28 -4.70 1.12
CA GLY A 153 -13.17 -4.92 0.21
C GLY A 153 -12.77 -6.38 0.11
#